data_2beba0a215dad60d9d28f0724200dbec
#
_entry.id   2beba0a215dad60d9d28f0724200dbec
#
_cell.length_a   1.000
_cell.length_b   1.000
_cell.length_c   1.000
_cell.angle_alpha   90.00
_cell.angle_beta   90.00
_cell.angle_gamma   90.00
#
_symmetry.space_group_name_H-M   'P 1'
#
loop_
_entity.id
_entity.type
_entity.pdbx_description
1 polymer ?
#
loop_
_entity_poly.entity_id
_entity_poly.type
_entity_poly.pdbx_seq_one_letter_code
_entity_poly.pdbx_strand_id
1 'polypeptide(L)'
;SPKDVIKFNSAYPERIIPSVTTKKWGYAQPLESRHKKYYRALRNQLKSGRFRAMAEVLMWHDGCPNDKCPSIIVRANDKRVRAALKGALANEWPFVVHIEFGSLPGSSFKNFMDDLKGMLDANPDHPFSLIHMGQLEHAEVQKLIKAHKNIYFLAAHANPFAVAAAKGIKPWVDLFEEKKFAPPWRKLILEHPDRFIFA
;
A
#
# COMPACT_ATOMS: atom_id res chain seq x y z
N SER A 1 -9.54 9.09 12.46
CA SER A 1 -8.67 10.28 12.23
C SER A 1 -7.27 10.02 12.79
N PRO A 2 -6.22 10.81 12.44
CA PRO A 2 -4.91 10.70 13.06
C PRO A 2 -4.93 10.77 14.61
N LYS A 3 -5.86 11.54 15.17
CA LYS A 3 -6.05 11.65 16.63
C LYS A 3 -6.51 10.34 17.26
N ASP A 4 -7.43 9.64 16.58
CA ASP A 4 -7.98 8.36 17.08
C ASP A 4 -6.89 7.28 17.07
N VAL A 5 -6.11 7.20 15.99
CA VAL A 5 -4.99 6.24 15.90
C VAL A 5 -3.96 6.48 17.00
N ILE A 6 -3.62 7.74 17.27
CA ILE A 6 -2.70 8.09 18.37
C ILE A 6 -3.29 7.68 19.74
N LYS A 7 -4.59 7.92 19.96
CA LYS A 7 -5.27 7.49 21.18
C LYS A 7 -5.23 5.97 21.34
N PHE A 8 -5.54 5.21 20.27
CA PHE A 8 -5.46 3.74 20.27
C PHE A 8 -4.03 3.25 20.51
N ASN A 9 -3.03 3.85 19.86
CA ASN A 9 -1.63 3.50 20.11
C ASN A 9 -1.22 3.76 21.55
N SER A 10 -1.68 4.85 22.16
CA SER A 10 -1.39 5.12 23.58
C SER A 10 -2.01 4.07 24.51
N ALA A 11 -3.16 3.51 24.16
CA ALA A 11 -3.82 2.45 24.93
C ALA A 11 -3.25 1.05 24.65
N TYR A 12 -2.77 0.81 23.42
CA TYR A 12 -2.30 -0.50 22.94
C TYR A 12 -1.02 -0.36 22.10
N PRO A 13 0.10 0.08 22.70
CA PRO A 13 1.33 0.41 21.95
C PRO A 13 1.92 -0.79 21.23
N GLU A 14 1.77 -2.00 21.78
CA GLU A 14 2.27 -3.25 21.18
C GLU A 14 1.41 -3.79 20.03
N ARG A 15 0.23 -3.20 19.79
CA ARG A 15 -0.73 -3.70 18.79
C ARG A 15 -1.05 -2.71 17.70
N ILE A 16 -0.78 -1.43 17.91
CA ILE A 16 -1.17 -0.36 16.98
C ILE A 16 0.07 0.38 16.52
N ILE A 17 0.33 0.33 15.23
CA ILE A 17 1.38 1.12 14.58
C ILE A 17 0.73 2.35 13.93
N PRO A 18 0.91 3.54 14.52
CA PRO A 18 0.34 4.75 13.95
C PRO A 18 1.08 5.14 12.67
N SER A 19 0.34 5.28 11.59
CA SER A 19 0.88 5.67 10.30
C SER A 19 0.51 7.09 9.89
N VAL A 20 1.41 7.71 9.13
CA VAL A 20 1.17 9.02 8.50
C VAL A 20 0.05 8.90 7.47
N THR A 21 -0.93 9.79 7.53
CA THR A 21 -2.02 9.83 6.56
C THR A 21 -1.62 10.64 5.33
N THR A 22 -1.50 9.99 4.19
CA THR A 22 -1.20 10.64 2.91
C THR A 22 -2.42 10.78 2.00
N LYS A 23 -3.41 9.89 2.12
CA LYS A 23 -4.61 9.80 1.28
C LYS A 23 -5.45 11.08 1.17
N LYS A 24 -5.60 11.83 2.25
CA LYS A 24 -6.59 12.91 2.34
C LYS A 24 -6.17 14.22 1.64
N TRP A 25 -4.90 14.37 1.27
CA TRP A 25 -4.33 15.66 0.92
C TRP A 25 -3.72 15.68 -0.47
N GLY A 26 -4.53 15.84 -1.49
CA GLY A 26 -4.05 16.24 -2.79
C GLY A 26 -3.81 15.17 -3.85
N TYR A 27 -4.09 13.89 -3.58
CA TYR A 27 -4.02 12.88 -4.64
C TYR A 27 -5.18 13.02 -5.65
N ALA A 28 -6.37 13.36 -5.16
CA ALA A 28 -7.57 13.44 -5.99
C ALA A 28 -7.72 14.69 -6.85
N GLN A 29 -6.79 15.66 -6.77
CA GLN A 29 -6.93 16.87 -7.56
C GLN A 29 -5.59 17.55 -7.90
N PRO A 30 -5.39 17.95 -9.17
CA PRO A 30 -4.13 18.49 -9.69
C PRO A 30 -3.80 19.93 -9.31
N LEU A 31 -4.61 20.61 -8.48
CA LEU A 31 -4.44 22.03 -8.15
C LEU A 31 -3.27 22.28 -7.20
N GLU A 32 -2.35 23.16 -7.57
CA GLU A 32 -1.16 23.55 -6.79
C GLU A 32 -1.44 23.92 -5.32
N SER A 33 -2.57 24.55 -5.03
CA SER A 33 -2.95 24.91 -3.67
C SER A 33 -3.13 23.71 -2.74
N ARG A 34 -3.46 22.55 -3.29
CA ARG A 34 -3.61 21.30 -2.52
C ARG A 34 -2.28 20.62 -2.27
N HIS A 35 -1.32 20.77 -3.18
CA HIS A 35 0.05 20.31 -2.94
C HIS A 35 0.66 20.99 -1.71
N LYS A 36 0.45 22.30 -1.52
CA LYS A 36 0.91 23.02 -0.32
C LYS A 36 0.30 22.45 0.97
N LYS A 37 -0.99 22.09 0.97
CA LYS A 37 -1.65 21.43 2.10
C LYS A 37 -1.07 20.06 2.38
N TYR A 38 -0.82 19.27 1.34
CA TYR A 38 -0.18 17.95 1.45
C TYR A 38 1.18 18.05 2.15
N TYR A 39 2.10 18.88 1.63
CA TYR A 39 3.45 19.00 2.21
C TYR A 39 3.43 19.56 3.63
N ARG A 40 2.53 20.49 3.94
CA ARG A 40 2.37 21.00 5.30
C ARG A 40 1.88 19.91 6.25
N ALA A 41 0.87 19.14 5.85
CA ALA A 41 0.34 18.04 6.66
C ALA A 41 1.38 16.96 6.87
N LEU A 42 2.07 16.52 5.81
CA LEU A 42 3.15 15.55 5.89
C LEU A 42 4.24 16.01 6.87
N ARG A 43 4.75 17.22 6.69
CA ARG A 43 5.79 17.80 7.56
C ARG A 43 5.37 17.87 9.03
N ASN A 44 4.14 18.27 9.32
CA ASN A 44 3.62 18.33 10.68
C ASN A 44 3.53 16.95 11.31
N GLN A 45 3.10 15.94 10.55
CA GLN A 45 3.05 14.55 11.02
C GLN A 45 4.46 13.99 11.29
N LEU A 46 5.39 14.20 10.36
CA LEU A 46 6.80 13.79 10.53
C LEU A 46 7.43 14.40 11.79
N LYS A 47 7.22 15.71 11.99
CA LYS A 47 7.75 16.42 13.16
C LYS A 47 7.10 16.03 14.50
N SER A 48 5.94 15.40 14.49
CA SER A 48 5.19 15.09 15.72
C SER A 48 5.83 13.99 16.57
N GLY A 49 6.71 13.16 16.01
CA GLY A 49 7.32 12.00 16.66
C GLY A 49 6.35 10.87 17.02
N ARG A 50 5.07 10.96 16.58
CA ARG A 50 3.98 10.08 16.99
C ARG A 50 3.71 8.93 16.03
N PHE A 51 4.30 8.94 14.86
CA PHE A 51 4.08 7.95 13.81
C PHE A 51 5.25 6.99 13.70
N ARG A 52 5.00 5.80 13.12
CA ARG A 52 5.98 4.73 12.96
C ARG A 52 5.91 4.05 11.59
N ALA A 53 5.03 4.54 10.70
CA ALA A 53 4.89 4.03 9.35
C ALA A 53 4.42 5.15 8.40
N MET A 54 4.73 5.02 7.12
CA MET A 54 4.23 5.86 6.04
C MET A 54 3.19 5.07 5.25
N ALA A 55 1.91 5.32 5.49
CA ALA A 55 0.83 4.58 4.85
C ALA A 55 -0.45 5.43 4.72
N GLU A 56 -1.23 5.22 3.73
CA GLU A 56 -1.07 4.52 2.46
C GLU A 56 -0.61 5.52 1.40
N VAL A 57 0.47 5.25 0.69
CA VAL A 57 0.90 6.10 -0.43
C VAL A 57 0.22 5.60 -1.70
N LEU A 58 -0.82 6.31 -2.13
CA LEU A 58 -1.59 5.97 -3.32
C LEU A 58 -0.80 6.32 -4.58
N MET A 59 -0.50 5.31 -5.39
CA MET A 59 0.09 5.49 -6.71
C MET A 59 -0.90 5.16 -7.82
N TRP A 60 -1.62 4.04 -7.69
CA TRP A 60 -2.73 3.73 -8.55
C TRP A 60 -3.91 3.23 -7.71
N HIS A 61 -5.06 3.85 -7.92
CA HIS A 61 -6.34 3.41 -7.37
C HIS A 61 -7.39 3.54 -8.46
N ASP A 62 -8.08 2.46 -8.78
CA ASP A 62 -9.22 2.50 -9.67
C ASP A 62 -10.40 3.18 -8.98
N GLY A 63 -11.16 3.95 -9.73
CA GLY A 63 -12.30 4.69 -9.17
C GLY A 63 -13.35 3.78 -8.56
N CYS A 64 -14.05 4.28 -7.55
CA CYS A 64 -15.18 3.53 -6.99
C CYS A 64 -16.35 3.50 -7.97
N PRO A 65 -17.15 2.41 -7.99
CA PRO A 65 -18.42 2.40 -8.70
C PRO A 65 -19.29 3.62 -8.29
N ASN A 66 -19.96 4.22 -9.25
CA ASN A 66 -20.81 5.40 -9.09
C ASN A 66 -20.09 6.71 -8.70
N ASP A 67 -18.85 6.91 -9.17
CA ASP A 67 -18.06 8.13 -8.99
C ASP A 67 -17.88 8.60 -7.53
N LYS A 68 -18.06 7.71 -6.57
CA LYS A 68 -17.90 8.03 -5.14
C LYS A 68 -16.47 8.33 -4.76
N CYS A 69 -15.51 7.80 -5.48
CA CYS A 69 -14.12 8.17 -5.37
C CYS A 69 -13.47 8.19 -6.76
N PRO A 70 -12.65 9.21 -7.08
CA PRO A 70 -12.00 9.30 -8.38
C PRO A 70 -10.86 8.29 -8.50
N SER A 71 -10.57 7.89 -9.74
CA SER A 71 -9.32 7.20 -10.05
C SER A 71 -8.11 8.07 -9.69
N ILE A 72 -7.07 7.45 -9.17
CA ILE A 72 -5.83 8.14 -8.78
C ILE A 72 -4.69 7.55 -9.57
N ILE A 73 -3.93 8.43 -10.25
CA ILE A 73 -2.76 8.07 -11.04
C ILE A 73 -1.60 8.94 -10.59
N VAL A 74 -0.66 8.37 -9.85
CA VAL A 74 0.52 9.07 -9.35
C VAL A 74 1.75 8.17 -9.52
N ARG A 75 2.71 8.61 -10.31
CA ARG A 75 3.93 7.85 -10.60
C ARG A 75 4.98 8.03 -9.48
N ALA A 76 5.94 7.11 -9.39
CA ALA A 76 7.00 7.15 -8.38
C ALA A 76 7.82 8.45 -8.41
N ASN A 77 7.96 9.06 -9.60
CA ASN A 77 8.67 10.32 -9.77
C ASN A 77 7.88 11.58 -9.33
N ASP A 78 6.61 11.44 -8.96
CA ASP A 78 5.80 12.55 -8.43
C ASP A 78 6.43 13.10 -7.14
N LYS A 79 6.46 14.41 -7.04
CA LYS A 79 7.06 15.12 -5.88
C LYS A 79 6.44 14.70 -4.54
N ARG A 80 5.15 14.31 -4.52
CA ARG A 80 4.43 13.88 -3.31
C ARG A 80 4.91 12.50 -2.86
N VAL A 81 5.03 11.55 -3.79
CA VAL A 81 5.54 10.20 -3.52
C VAL A 81 6.98 10.30 -3.03
N ARG A 82 7.82 11.06 -3.72
CA ARG A 82 9.22 11.27 -3.31
C ARG A 82 9.34 11.93 -1.94
N ALA A 83 8.47 12.90 -1.61
CA ALA A 83 8.49 13.52 -0.29
C ALA A 83 8.06 12.55 0.82
N ALA A 84 7.05 11.70 0.56
CA ALA A 84 6.64 10.65 1.48
C ALA A 84 7.75 9.61 1.68
N LEU A 85 8.36 9.12 0.58
CA LEU A 85 9.46 8.17 0.63
C LEU A 85 10.67 8.73 1.39
N LYS A 86 11.06 9.97 1.08
CA LYS A 86 12.13 10.65 1.84
C LYS A 86 11.82 10.73 3.34
N GLY A 87 10.57 10.99 3.69
CA GLY A 87 10.13 11.02 5.08
C GLY A 87 10.19 9.65 5.75
N ALA A 88 9.81 8.58 5.04
CA ALA A 88 9.90 7.21 5.51
C ALA A 88 11.36 6.78 5.74
N LEU A 89 12.22 7.00 4.74
CA LEU A 89 13.66 6.70 4.80
C LEU A 89 14.34 7.40 5.98
N ALA A 90 14.08 8.70 6.17
CA ALA A 90 14.70 9.49 7.23
C ALA A 90 14.28 9.07 8.64
N ASN A 91 13.18 8.34 8.79
CA ASN A 91 12.66 7.87 10.07
C ASN A 91 12.71 6.33 10.20
N GLU A 92 13.26 5.62 9.21
CA GLU A 92 13.32 4.15 9.15
C GLU A 92 11.91 3.50 9.26
N TRP A 93 10.90 4.17 8.71
CA TRP A 93 9.52 3.70 8.77
C TRP A 93 9.15 2.87 7.55
N PRO A 94 8.43 1.75 7.69
CA PRO A 94 7.94 1.01 6.55
C PRO A 94 7.11 1.91 5.62
N PHE A 95 7.31 1.71 4.31
CA PHE A 95 6.64 2.47 3.26
C PHE A 95 5.55 1.63 2.62
N VAL A 96 4.29 1.94 2.92
CA VAL A 96 3.14 1.17 2.43
C VAL A 96 2.59 1.80 1.16
N VAL A 97 2.69 1.07 0.05
CA VAL A 97 2.30 1.51 -1.30
C VAL A 97 0.96 0.90 -1.68
N HIS A 98 0.12 1.70 -2.32
CA HIS A 98 -1.14 1.26 -2.89
C HIS A 98 -1.07 1.34 -4.42
N ILE A 99 -0.99 0.19 -5.06
CA ILE A 99 -1.08 0.02 -6.52
C ILE A 99 -2.00 -1.16 -6.79
N GLU A 100 -3.13 -0.91 -7.44
CA GLU A 100 -4.10 -1.93 -7.83
C GLU A 100 -3.75 -2.48 -9.22
N PHE A 101 -2.73 -3.33 -9.29
CA PHE A 101 -2.24 -3.88 -10.54
C PHE A 101 -3.31 -4.65 -11.34
N GLY A 102 -4.28 -5.26 -10.64
CA GLY A 102 -5.36 -6.02 -11.28
C GLY A 102 -6.30 -5.17 -12.15
N SER A 103 -6.36 -3.86 -11.92
CA SER A 103 -7.17 -2.92 -12.72
C SER A 103 -6.36 -2.16 -13.79
N LEU A 104 -5.04 -2.33 -13.82
CA LEU A 104 -4.18 -1.60 -14.76
C LEU A 104 -4.24 -2.18 -16.18
N PRO A 105 -4.42 -1.36 -17.23
CA PRO A 105 -4.17 -1.78 -18.61
C PRO A 105 -2.73 -2.24 -18.81
N GLY A 106 -2.49 -3.18 -19.73
CA GLY A 106 -1.20 -3.85 -19.90
C GLY A 106 0.04 -2.94 -19.99
N SER A 107 -0.03 -1.83 -20.75
CA SER A 107 1.07 -0.87 -20.84
C SER A 107 1.31 -0.12 -19.53
N SER A 108 0.24 0.22 -18.81
CA SER A 108 0.33 0.87 -17.50
C SER A 108 0.81 -0.09 -16.43
N PHE A 109 0.42 -1.37 -16.48
CA PHE A 109 0.93 -2.41 -15.58
C PHE A 109 2.46 -2.43 -15.58
N LYS A 110 3.07 -2.52 -16.77
CA LYS A 110 4.53 -2.51 -16.90
C LYS A 110 5.14 -1.26 -16.27
N ASN A 111 4.61 -0.10 -16.59
CA ASN A 111 5.13 1.17 -16.09
C ASN A 111 5.09 1.27 -14.55
N PHE A 112 3.99 0.86 -13.91
CA PHE A 112 3.88 0.87 -12.44
C PHE A 112 4.73 -0.22 -11.79
N MET A 113 4.91 -1.37 -12.45
CA MET A 113 5.82 -2.41 -12.00
C MET A 113 7.29 -1.94 -12.05
N ASP A 114 7.67 -1.24 -13.10
CA ASP A 114 9.01 -0.64 -13.22
C ASP A 114 9.22 0.44 -12.15
N ASP A 115 8.21 1.27 -11.86
CA ASP A 115 8.25 2.25 -10.77
C ASP A 115 8.45 1.57 -9.41
N LEU A 116 7.69 0.51 -9.13
CA LEU A 116 7.80 -0.25 -7.88
C LEU A 116 9.21 -0.85 -7.74
N LYS A 117 9.67 -1.58 -8.76
CA LYS A 117 11.01 -2.18 -8.77
C LYS A 117 12.11 -1.14 -8.60
N GLY A 118 12.01 -0.01 -9.30
CA GLY A 118 12.96 1.09 -9.16
C GLY A 118 13.04 1.66 -7.74
N MET A 119 11.92 1.75 -7.02
CA MET A 119 11.93 2.14 -5.60
C MET A 119 12.57 1.09 -4.71
N LEU A 120 12.31 -0.21 -4.96
CA LEU A 120 12.88 -1.32 -4.21
C LEU A 120 14.40 -1.41 -4.41
N ASP A 121 14.86 -1.32 -5.65
CA ASP A 121 16.28 -1.39 -6.02
C ASP A 121 17.10 -0.21 -5.48
N ALA A 122 16.51 0.98 -5.51
CA ALA A 122 17.16 2.18 -4.99
C ALA A 122 17.28 2.19 -3.46
N ASN A 123 16.51 1.34 -2.75
CA ASN A 123 16.47 1.30 -1.28
C ASN A 123 16.42 -0.17 -0.77
N PRO A 124 17.44 -0.98 -1.03
CA PRO A 124 17.39 -2.44 -0.84
C PRO A 124 17.23 -2.90 0.62
N ASP A 125 17.56 -2.06 1.58
CA ASP A 125 17.45 -2.37 3.01
C ASP A 125 16.22 -1.74 3.67
N HIS A 126 15.44 -0.95 2.92
CA HIS A 126 14.25 -0.29 3.45
C HIS A 126 12.99 -1.14 3.20
N PRO A 127 12.11 -1.37 4.21
CA PRO A 127 10.92 -2.20 4.04
C PRO A 127 9.82 -1.46 3.27
N PHE A 128 9.36 -2.09 2.19
CA PHE A 128 8.18 -1.68 1.42
C PHE A 128 7.06 -2.70 1.61
N SER A 129 5.83 -2.22 1.76
CA SER A 129 4.67 -3.10 1.84
C SER A 129 3.67 -2.74 0.75
N LEU A 130 3.21 -3.75 0.01
CA LEU A 130 2.20 -3.59 -1.02
C LEU A 130 0.83 -3.99 -0.46
N ILE A 131 -0.05 -3.00 -0.27
CA ILE A 131 -1.39 -3.25 0.29
C ILE A 131 -2.29 -4.00 -0.70
N HIS A 132 -3.25 -4.77 -0.21
CA HIS A 132 -4.16 -5.61 -1.00
C HIS A 132 -3.42 -6.61 -1.90
N MET A 133 -2.24 -7.08 -1.48
CA MET A 133 -1.34 -7.92 -2.29
C MET A 133 -0.97 -7.26 -3.64
N GLY A 134 -1.22 -5.94 -3.79
CA GLY A 134 -1.15 -5.21 -5.05
C GLY A 134 -2.17 -5.67 -6.09
N GLN A 135 -3.14 -6.51 -5.74
CA GLN A 135 -4.00 -7.23 -6.68
C GLN A 135 -3.19 -8.04 -7.72
N LEU A 136 -2.02 -8.54 -7.32
CA LEU A 136 -1.12 -9.33 -8.16
C LEU A 136 -1.45 -10.82 -8.05
N GLU A 137 -1.25 -11.54 -9.15
CA GLU A 137 -1.28 -13.00 -9.15
C GLU A 137 -0.09 -13.58 -8.37
N HIS A 138 -0.25 -14.78 -7.82
CA HIS A 138 0.79 -15.44 -7.01
C HIS A 138 2.15 -15.55 -7.73
N ALA A 139 2.14 -15.73 -9.05
CA ALA A 139 3.37 -15.83 -9.85
C ALA A 139 4.16 -14.51 -9.89
N GLU A 140 3.48 -13.36 -9.95
CA GLU A 140 4.13 -12.06 -9.91
C GLU A 140 4.65 -11.74 -8.50
N VAL A 141 3.87 -12.08 -7.46
CA VAL A 141 4.32 -11.97 -6.06
C VAL A 141 5.56 -12.81 -5.82
N GLN A 142 5.61 -14.05 -6.30
CA GLN A 142 6.78 -14.91 -6.20
C GLN A 142 8.02 -14.31 -6.89
N LYS A 143 7.85 -13.73 -8.09
CA LYS A 143 8.95 -13.04 -8.79
C LYS A 143 9.50 -11.88 -7.98
N LEU A 144 8.61 -11.07 -7.40
CA LEU A 144 9.00 -9.93 -6.57
C LEU A 144 9.75 -10.38 -5.30
N ILE A 145 9.26 -11.40 -4.60
CA ILE A 145 9.92 -11.94 -3.39
C ILE A 145 11.32 -12.46 -3.72
N LYS A 146 11.48 -13.17 -4.85
CA LYS A 146 12.78 -13.71 -5.27
C LYS A 146 13.78 -12.63 -5.66
N ALA A 147 13.29 -11.52 -6.25
CA ALA A 147 14.14 -10.44 -6.72
C ALA A 147 14.49 -9.42 -5.62
N HIS A 148 13.60 -9.19 -4.66
CA HIS A 148 13.70 -8.11 -3.68
C HIS A 148 13.46 -8.61 -2.26
N LYS A 149 14.49 -8.51 -1.39
CA LYS A 149 14.38 -8.91 0.02
C LYS A 149 13.55 -7.96 0.89
N ASN A 150 13.24 -6.79 0.38
CA ASN A 150 12.64 -5.65 1.08
C ASN A 150 11.16 -5.41 0.74
N ILE A 151 10.50 -6.32 0.01
CA ILE A 151 9.06 -6.25 -0.29
C ILE A 151 8.24 -7.17 0.61
N TYR A 152 7.13 -6.66 1.11
CA TYR A 152 6.15 -7.35 1.94
C TYR A 152 4.75 -7.16 1.36
N PHE A 153 3.82 -8.04 1.70
CA PHE A 153 2.47 -8.04 1.14
C PHE A 153 1.43 -8.01 2.25
N LEU A 154 0.58 -6.98 2.25
CA LEU A 154 -0.56 -6.89 3.15
C LEU A 154 -1.78 -7.54 2.49
N ALA A 155 -2.30 -8.59 3.11
CA ALA A 155 -3.48 -9.31 2.66
C ALA A 155 -4.81 -8.64 3.08
N ALA A 156 -4.81 -7.33 3.30
CA ALA A 156 -6.04 -6.58 3.56
C ALA A 156 -7.01 -6.71 2.38
N HIS A 157 -8.31 -6.92 2.65
CA HIS A 157 -9.36 -7.15 1.66
C HIS A 157 -9.15 -8.36 0.71
N ALA A 158 -8.14 -9.18 0.96
CA ALA A 158 -7.97 -10.44 0.22
C ALA A 158 -8.88 -11.55 0.74
N ASN A 159 -9.63 -11.31 1.81
CA ASN A 159 -10.58 -12.27 2.37
C ASN A 159 -11.90 -12.25 1.58
N PRO A 160 -12.28 -13.36 0.91
CA PRO A 160 -13.51 -13.43 0.13
C PRO A 160 -14.77 -13.22 0.96
N PHE A 161 -14.75 -13.52 2.26
CA PHE A 161 -15.91 -13.31 3.13
C PHE A 161 -16.14 -11.83 3.41
N ALA A 162 -15.10 -11.05 3.58
CA ALA A 162 -15.21 -9.59 3.71
C ALA A 162 -15.73 -8.96 2.40
N VAL A 163 -15.32 -9.50 1.26
CA VAL A 163 -15.73 -9.03 -0.06
C VAL A 163 -17.14 -9.49 -0.42
N ALA A 164 -17.54 -10.70 -0.07
CA ALA A 164 -18.94 -11.20 -0.24
C ALA A 164 -19.93 -10.36 0.59
N ALA A 165 -19.55 -9.96 1.80
CA ALA A 165 -20.33 -9.03 2.62
C ALA A 165 -20.47 -7.63 1.99
N ALA A 166 -19.55 -7.24 1.12
CA ALA A 166 -19.58 -5.99 0.34
C ALA A 166 -20.39 -6.08 -0.98
N LYS A 167 -21.36 -7.00 -1.09
CA LYS A 167 -22.30 -7.11 -2.20
C LYS A 167 -21.69 -7.41 -3.59
N GLY A 168 -21.10 -8.57 -3.73
CA GLY A 168 -20.82 -9.14 -5.06
C GLY A 168 -19.57 -8.58 -5.76
N ILE A 169 -18.73 -7.90 -5.05
CA ILE A 169 -17.41 -7.53 -5.58
C ILE A 169 -16.53 -8.79 -5.58
N LYS A 170 -16.04 -9.18 -6.75
CA LYS A 170 -15.07 -10.26 -6.89
C LYS A 170 -13.82 -9.93 -6.04
N PRO A 171 -13.24 -10.88 -5.28
CA PRO A 171 -11.97 -10.65 -4.61
C PRO A 171 -10.93 -10.17 -5.62
N TRP A 172 -10.14 -9.19 -5.27
CA TRP A 172 -9.08 -8.68 -6.14
C TRP A 172 -8.00 -9.73 -6.43
N VAL A 173 -7.83 -10.67 -5.50
CA VAL A 173 -6.88 -11.77 -5.61
C VAL A 173 -7.58 -13.05 -5.23
N ASP A 174 -7.45 -14.10 -6.03
CA ASP A 174 -7.97 -15.44 -5.73
C ASP A 174 -7.08 -16.14 -4.68
N LEU A 175 -6.95 -15.52 -3.51
CA LEU A 175 -6.16 -16.02 -2.38
C LEU A 175 -6.79 -17.29 -1.77
N PHE A 176 -8.12 -17.40 -1.89
CA PHE A 176 -8.88 -18.50 -1.31
C PHE A 176 -9.67 -19.25 -2.38
N GLU A 177 -9.65 -20.55 -2.26
CA GLU A 177 -10.52 -21.47 -2.96
C GLU A 177 -11.42 -22.14 -1.93
N GLU A 178 -12.74 -21.98 -2.06
CA GLU A 178 -13.74 -22.30 -1.04
C GLU A 178 -13.41 -21.61 0.31
N LYS A 179 -12.98 -22.35 1.34
CA LYS A 179 -12.62 -21.82 2.66
C LYS A 179 -11.16 -22.03 3.02
N LYS A 180 -10.33 -22.36 2.05
CA LYS A 180 -8.90 -22.65 2.23
C LYS A 180 -8.07 -21.74 1.35
N PHE A 181 -6.81 -21.53 1.70
CA PHE A 181 -5.89 -20.89 0.77
C PHE A 181 -5.79 -21.71 -0.52
N ALA A 182 -5.93 -21.07 -1.65
CA ALA A 182 -5.68 -21.67 -2.95
C ALA A 182 -4.27 -22.31 -2.97
N PRO A 183 -4.09 -23.51 -3.56
CA PRO A 183 -2.83 -24.27 -3.43
C PRO A 183 -1.57 -23.47 -3.80
N PRO A 184 -1.52 -22.68 -4.89
CA PRO A 184 -0.34 -21.87 -5.21
C PRO A 184 -0.01 -20.81 -4.14
N TRP A 185 -1.03 -20.16 -3.59
CA TRP A 185 -0.88 -19.16 -2.54
C TRP A 185 -0.44 -19.81 -1.23
N ARG A 186 -1.06 -20.95 -0.87
CA ARG A 186 -0.65 -21.71 0.33
C ARG A 186 0.82 -22.09 0.27
N LYS A 187 1.28 -22.60 -0.88
CA LYS A 187 2.68 -22.94 -1.08
C LYS A 187 3.58 -21.72 -0.89
N LEU A 188 3.30 -20.63 -1.61
CA LEU A 188 4.10 -19.40 -1.56
C LEU A 188 4.17 -18.80 -0.14
N ILE A 189 3.06 -18.77 0.59
CA ILE A 189 3.01 -18.27 1.96
C ILE A 189 3.83 -19.15 2.91
N LEU A 190 3.76 -20.48 2.77
CA LEU A 190 4.56 -21.40 3.61
C LEU A 190 6.05 -21.34 3.30
N GLU A 191 6.43 -21.06 2.06
CA GLU A 191 7.84 -20.88 1.66
C GLU A 191 8.41 -19.52 2.13
N HIS A 192 7.56 -18.49 2.31
CA HIS A 192 7.97 -17.13 2.65
C HIS A 192 7.06 -16.50 3.70
N PRO A 193 6.85 -17.10 4.88
CA PRO A 193 5.86 -16.65 5.86
C PRO A 193 6.15 -15.24 6.41
N ASP A 194 7.39 -14.83 6.42
CA ASP A 194 7.89 -13.53 6.85
C ASP A 194 7.56 -12.38 5.89
N ARG A 195 7.05 -12.70 4.69
CA ARG A 195 6.73 -11.71 3.63
C ARG A 195 5.27 -11.31 3.60
N PHE A 196 4.41 -11.97 4.36
CA PHE A 196 2.97 -11.75 4.34
C PHE A 196 2.47 -11.21 5.68
N ILE A 197 1.65 -10.16 5.62
CA ILE A 197 0.99 -9.54 6.77
C ILE A 197 -0.51 -9.69 6.56
N PHE A 198 -1.16 -10.42 7.46
CA PHE A 198 -2.60 -10.61 7.46
C PHE A 198 -3.26 -9.60 8.38
N ALA A 199 -4.26 -8.83 7.85
CA ALA A 199 -4.97 -7.78 8.55
C ALA A 199 -6.49 -7.90 8.33
#